data_03bc3fdd1f43c16e9c0a909ca82e757b
#
_entry.id   03bc3fdd1f43c16e9c0a909ca82e757b
#
_cell.length_a   1.000
_cell.length_b   1.000
_cell.length_c   1.000
_cell.angle_alpha   90.00
_cell.angle_beta   90.00
_cell.angle_gamma   90.00
#
_symmetry.space_group_name_H-M   'P 1'
#
loop_
_entity.id
_entity.type
_entity.pdbx_description
1 polymer ?
#
loop_
_entity_poly.entity_id
_entity_poly.type
_entity_poly.pdbx_seq_one_letter_code
_entity_poly.pdbx_strand_id
1 'polypeptide(L)'
;MMPPGGADARSDQLAELNALRHNMLCATETGDLLNQAADTPDLSDWQRANVREISRRRASSMALSEDFVLARTKACNTCETVWRQARADADFKAVLPHLENLLSLVREEAAAKAEVLGLGLYD
;
A
#
# COMPACT_ATOMS: atom_id res chain seq x y z
N MET A 1 3.93 -14.93 -17.82
CA MET A 1 5.24 -14.24 -17.82
C MET A 1 5.05 -12.90 -18.51
N MET A 2 5.50 -11.79 -17.91
CA MET A 2 5.31 -10.46 -18.48
C MET A 2 6.35 -10.19 -19.58
N PRO A 3 5.95 -9.64 -20.74
CA PRO A 3 6.93 -9.31 -21.78
C PRO A 3 7.92 -8.24 -21.28
N PRO A 4 9.22 -8.34 -21.62
CA PRO A 4 10.24 -7.42 -21.11
C PRO A 4 9.98 -5.94 -21.45
N GLY A 5 9.33 -5.63 -22.56
CA GLY A 5 9.05 -4.25 -22.97
C GLY A 5 7.81 -3.59 -22.34
N GLY A 6 7.07 -4.31 -21.48
CA GLY A 6 5.85 -3.79 -20.84
C GLY A 6 5.98 -3.42 -19.36
N ALA A 7 7.19 -3.51 -18.79
CA ALA A 7 7.40 -3.38 -17.35
C ALA A 7 7.07 -1.95 -16.84
N ASP A 8 7.54 -0.92 -17.51
CA ASP A 8 7.35 0.48 -17.11
C ASP A 8 5.87 0.89 -17.20
N ALA A 9 5.22 0.61 -18.34
CA ALA A 9 3.81 0.92 -18.53
C ALA A 9 2.93 0.20 -17.49
N ARG A 10 3.25 -1.05 -17.16
CA ARG A 10 2.52 -1.79 -16.12
C ARG A 10 2.79 -1.24 -14.73
N SER A 11 4.01 -0.80 -14.45
CA SER A 11 4.36 -0.14 -13.18
C SER A 11 3.51 1.12 -12.98
N ASP A 12 3.41 1.97 -14.00
CA ASP A 12 2.58 3.17 -13.97
C ASP A 12 1.10 2.83 -13.79
N GLN A 13 0.56 1.87 -14.54
CA GLN A 13 -0.83 1.41 -14.39
C GLN A 13 -1.14 0.90 -12.99
N LEU A 14 -0.23 0.13 -12.38
CA LEU A 14 -0.39 -0.37 -11.01
C LEU A 14 -0.32 0.76 -9.98
N ALA A 15 0.55 1.75 -10.20
CA ALA A 15 0.66 2.90 -9.35
C ALA A 15 -0.64 3.72 -9.35
N GLU A 16 -1.21 4.00 -10.53
CA GLU A 16 -2.49 4.71 -10.69
C GLU A 16 -3.66 3.94 -10.04
N LEU A 17 -3.73 2.62 -10.25
CA LEU A 17 -4.77 1.79 -9.61
C LEU A 17 -4.66 1.79 -8.08
N ASN A 18 -3.45 1.76 -7.55
CA ASN A 18 -3.23 1.84 -6.09
C ASN A 18 -3.58 3.21 -5.54
N ALA A 19 -3.27 4.30 -6.27
CA ALA A 19 -3.67 5.65 -5.91
C ALA A 19 -5.20 5.81 -5.93
N LEU A 20 -5.87 5.32 -6.98
CA LEU A 20 -7.34 5.33 -7.06
C LEU A 20 -7.97 4.58 -5.88
N ARG A 21 -7.49 3.37 -5.59
CA ARG A 21 -7.96 2.58 -4.44
C ARG A 21 -7.74 3.29 -3.12
N HIS A 22 -6.59 3.94 -2.96
CA HIS A 22 -6.26 4.74 -1.79
C HIS A 22 -7.25 5.89 -1.62
N ASN A 23 -7.47 6.68 -2.67
CA ASN A 23 -8.37 7.82 -2.65
C ASN A 23 -9.81 7.41 -2.34
N MET A 24 -10.31 6.34 -2.96
CA MET A 24 -11.64 5.80 -2.65
C MET A 24 -11.78 5.38 -1.19
N LEU A 25 -10.76 4.72 -0.64
CA LEU A 25 -10.78 4.28 0.77
C LEU A 25 -10.70 5.47 1.74
N CYS A 26 -9.93 6.51 1.41
CA CYS A 26 -9.74 7.69 2.24
C CYS A 26 -10.84 8.74 2.08
N ALA A 27 -11.71 8.61 1.07
CA ALA A 27 -12.80 9.56 0.81
C ALA A 27 -13.69 9.77 2.04
N THR A 28 -14.21 10.99 2.20
CA THR A 28 -15.13 11.34 3.31
C THR A 28 -16.36 10.47 3.27
N GLU A 29 -16.94 10.27 2.08
CA GLU A 29 -18.15 9.46 1.88
C GLU A 29 -17.95 8.01 2.35
N THR A 30 -16.76 7.44 2.15
CA THR A 30 -16.44 6.09 2.67
C THR A 30 -16.42 6.07 4.19
N GLY A 31 -15.92 7.13 4.83
CA GLY A 31 -15.98 7.29 6.28
C GLY A 31 -17.40 7.37 6.81
N ASP A 32 -18.25 8.18 6.16
CA ASP A 32 -19.66 8.35 6.53
C ASP A 32 -20.45 7.05 6.39
N LEU A 33 -20.24 6.31 5.30
CA LEU A 33 -20.86 4.99 5.10
C LEU A 33 -20.43 3.97 6.16
N LEU A 34 -19.16 3.96 6.56
CA LEU A 34 -18.65 3.07 7.61
C LEU A 34 -19.27 3.41 8.98
N ASN A 35 -19.41 4.69 9.30
CA ASN A 35 -20.09 5.14 10.53
C ASN A 35 -21.55 4.72 10.54
N GLN A 36 -22.30 4.96 9.46
CA GLN A 36 -23.69 4.53 9.32
C GLN A 36 -23.83 3.00 9.44
N ALA A 37 -22.90 2.25 8.81
CA ALA A 37 -22.91 0.79 8.92
C ALA A 37 -22.63 0.32 10.34
N ALA A 38 -21.71 0.97 11.06
CA ALA A 38 -21.39 0.62 12.45
C ALA A 38 -22.58 0.83 13.40
N ASP A 39 -23.42 1.84 13.13
CA ASP A 39 -24.63 2.17 13.91
C ASP A 39 -25.84 1.28 13.56
N THR A 40 -25.73 0.42 12.55
CA THR A 40 -26.83 -0.46 12.12
C THR A 40 -27.03 -1.61 13.13
N PRO A 41 -28.23 -1.74 13.74
CA PRO A 41 -28.43 -2.64 14.89
C PRO A 41 -28.34 -4.13 14.54
N ASP A 42 -28.82 -4.56 13.38
CA ASP A 42 -29.02 -5.97 13.04
C ASP A 42 -27.95 -6.56 12.13
N LEU A 43 -26.71 -6.07 12.23
CA LEU A 43 -25.58 -6.65 11.50
C LEU A 43 -25.24 -8.06 12.03
N SER A 44 -25.03 -9.00 11.13
CA SER A 44 -24.44 -10.29 11.47
C SER A 44 -22.98 -10.12 11.95
N ASP A 45 -22.43 -11.13 12.63
CA ASP A 45 -21.05 -11.11 13.11
C ASP A 45 -20.05 -10.92 11.99
N TRP A 46 -20.31 -11.51 10.82
CA TRP A 46 -19.50 -11.34 9.62
C TRP A 46 -19.53 -9.89 9.09
N GLN A 47 -20.71 -9.28 9.03
CA GLN A 47 -20.85 -7.89 8.61
C GLN A 47 -20.14 -6.94 9.58
N ARG A 48 -20.30 -7.14 10.90
CA ARG A 48 -19.57 -6.38 11.93
C ARG A 48 -18.05 -6.52 11.77
N ALA A 49 -17.56 -7.74 11.52
CA ALA A 49 -16.14 -7.97 11.29
C ALA A 49 -15.63 -7.24 10.04
N ASN A 50 -16.41 -7.23 8.95
CA ASN A 50 -16.06 -6.50 7.72
C ASN A 50 -16.02 -4.98 7.95
N VAL A 51 -17.02 -4.40 8.61
CA VAL A 51 -17.03 -2.96 8.92
C VAL A 51 -15.79 -2.59 9.74
N ARG A 52 -15.48 -3.36 10.79
CA ARG A 52 -14.30 -3.15 11.63
C ARG A 52 -12.99 -3.23 10.83
N GLU A 53 -12.85 -4.23 9.96
CA GLU A 53 -11.64 -4.41 9.16
C GLU A 53 -11.48 -3.31 8.10
N ILE A 54 -12.56 -2.88 7.45
CA ILE A 54 -12.50 -1.77 6.48
C ILE A 54 -12.15 -0.47 7.20
N SER A 55 -12.72 -0.22 8.39
CA SER A 55 -12.40 0.96 9.21
C SER A 55 -10.93 0.97 9.63
N ARG A 56 -10.38 -0.18 10.04
CA ARG A 56 -8.97 -0.34 10.38
C ARG A 56 -8.07 -0.04 9.17
N ARG A 57 -8.40 -0.59 8.00
CA ARG A 57 -7.66 -0.34 6.74
C ARG A 57 -7.73 1.12 6.33
N ARG A 58 -8.89 1.76 6.49
CA ARG A 58 -9.05 3.19 6.21
C ARG A 58 -8.15 4.03 7.12
N ALA A 59 -8.16 3.80 8.42
CA ALA A 59 -7.31 4.50 9.37
C ALA A 59 -5.81 4.36 9.02
N SER A 60 -5.37 3.15 8.70
CA SER A 60 -4.00 2.88 8.24
C SER A 60 -3.67 3.58 6.90
N SER A 61 -4.63 3.67 5.98
CA SER A 61 -4.42 4.33 4.68
C SER A 61 -4.37 5.85 4.82
N MET A 62 -5.16 6.44 5.70
CA MET A 62 -5.18 7.89 5.95
C MET A 62 -3.86 8.44 6.52
N ALA A 63 -2.99 7.57 7.04
CA ALA A 63 -1.65 7.95 7.48
C ALA A 63 -0.69 8.28 6.31
N LEU A 64 -1.08 7.95 5.07
CA LEU A 64 -0.22 8.06 3.89
C LEU A 64 -0.82 9.02 2.87
N SER A 65 0.04 9.75 2.16
CA SER A 65 -0.39 10.56 1.02
C SER A 65 -0.51 9.72 -0.26
N GLU A 66 -1.27 10.22 -1.24
CA GLU A 66 -1.34 9.63 -2.58
C GLU A 66 0.03 9.54 -3.25
N ASP A 67 0.82 10.61 -3.19
CA ASP A 67 2.18 10.67 -3.74
C ASP A 67 3.08 9.58 -3.15
N PHE A 68 2.95 9.33 -1.84
CA PHE A 68 3.67 8.25 -1.18
C PHE A 68 3.26 6.88 -1.71
N VAL A 69 1.96 6.64 -1.90
CA VAL A 69 1.44 5.37 -2.45
C VAL A 69 1.96 5.13 -3.87
N LEU A 70 1.99 6.17 -4.71
CA LEU A 70 2.57 6.13 -6.06
C LEU A 70 4.06 5.80 -6.02
N ALA A 71 4.84 6.54 -5.23
CA ALA A 71 6.28 6.36 -5.09
C ALA A 71 6.63 4.94 -4.60
N ARG A 72 5.95 4.45 -3.56
CA ARG A 72 6.16 3.12 -3.01
C ARG A 72 5.82 2.03 -4.02
N THR A 73 4.72 2.16 -4.76
CA THR A 73 4.32 1.19 -5.78
C THR A 73 5.38 1.10 -6.88
N LYS A 74 5.87 2.23 -7.37
CA LYS A 74 6.94 2.28 -8.38
C LYS A 74 8.25 1.68 -7.86
N ALA A 75 8.65 2.02 -6.65
CA ALA A 75 9.86 1.46 -6.03
C ALA A 75 9.78 -0.07 -5.88
N CYS A 76 8.64 -0.62 -5.46
CA CYS A 76 8.42 -2.06 -5.38
C CYS A 76 8.55 -2.73 -6.75
N ASN A 77 7.89 -2.21 -7.78
CA ASN A 77 7.91 -2.77 -9.11
C ASN A 77 9.31 -2.73 -9.75
N THR A 78 10.03 -1.61 -9.55
CA THR A 78 11.41 -1.46 -10.03
C THR A 78 12.33 -2.46 -9.34
N CYS A 79 12.26 -2.54 -8.01
CA CYS A 79 13.09 -3.47 -7.23
C CYS A 79 12.81 -4.93 -7.65
N GLU A 80 11.56 -5.31 -7.83
CA GLU A 80 11.17 -6.66 -8.29
C GLU A 80 11.69 -6.96 -9.69
N THR A 81 11.60 -6.00 -10.61
CA THR A 81 12.06 -6.16 -11.99
C THR A 81 13.57 -6.38 -12.05
N VAL A 82 14.34 -5.55 -11.34
CA VAL A 82 15.80 -5.70 -11.24
C VAL A 82 16.17 -7.01 -10.54
N TRP A 83 15.47 -7.36 -9.44
CA TRP A 83 15.74 -8.60 -8.71
C TRP A 83 15.57 -9.86 -9.57
N ARG A 84 14.58 -9.91 -10.45
CA ARG A 84 14.36 -11.07 -11.32
C ARG A 84 15.55 -11.36 -12.21
N GLN A 85 16.15 -10.32 -12.81
CA GLN A 85 17.35 -10.48 -13.64
C GLN A 85 18.59 -10.75 -12.79
N ALA A 86 18.83 -9.92 -11.78
CA ALA A 86 19.98 -10.03 -10.90
C ALA A 86 20.06 -11.39 -10.18
N ARG A 87 18.89 -11.98 -9.85
CA ARG A 87 18.84 -13.34 -9.29
C ARG A 87 19.37 -14.39 -10.26
N ALA A 88 19.02 -14.28 -11.55
CA ALA A 88 19.53 -15.20 -12.57
C ALA A 88 21.03 -15.09 -12.75
N ASP A 89 21.57 -13.88 -12.61
CA ASP A 89 22.99 -13.54 -12.81
C ASP A 89 23.81 -13.64 -11.49
N ALA A 90 23.18 -13.98 -10.36
CA ALA A 90 23.77 -13.96 -9.01
C ALA A 90 24.38 -12.59 -8.64
N ASP A 91 23.83 -11.48 -9.17
CA ASP A 91 24.29 -10.11 -8.98
C ASP A 91 23.47 -9.35 -7.92
N PHE A 92 23.80 -9.55 -6.64
CA PHE A 92 23.16 -8.81 -5.55
C PHE A 92 23.45 -7.30 -5.58
N LYS A 93 24.60 -6.90 -6.13
CA LYS A 93 24.99 -5.49 -6.16
C LYS A 93 24.05 -4.65 -7.02
N ALA A 94 23.51 -5.23 -8.09
CA ALA A 94 22.51 -4.56 -8.91
C ALA A 94 21.19 -4.30 -8.16
N VAL A 95 20.81 -5.17 -7.22
CA VAL A 95 19.56 -5.04 -6.44
C VAL A 95 19.70 -4.06 -5.29
N LEU A 96 20.88 -3.97 -4.70
CA LEU A 96 21.11 -3.25 -3.44
C LEU A 96 20.57 -1.81 -3.42
N PRO A 97 20.84 -0.93 -4.40
CA PRO A 97 20.34 0.45 -4.37
C PRO A 97 18.82 0.53 -4.44
N HIS A 98 18.15 -0.39 -5.15
CA HIS A 98 16.68 -0.44 -5.24
C HIS A 98 16.08 -0.95 -3.94
N LEU A 99 16.72 -1.91 -3.29
CA LEU A 99 16.31 -2.41 -1.98
C LEU A 99 16.47 -1.35 -0.89
N GLU A 100 17.57 -0.61 -0.88
CA GLU A 100 17.79 0.50 0.07
C GLU A 100 16.72 1.60 -0.07
N ASN A 101 16.41 1.99 -1.31
CA ASN A 101 15.32 2.94 -1.57
C ASN A 101 13.97 2.41 -1.08
N LEU A 102 13.64 1.15 -1.35
CA LEU A 102 12.40 0.54 -0.88
C LEU A 102 12.33 0.46 0.65
N LEU A 103 13.43 0.10 1.31
CA LEU A 103 13.50 0.05 2.78
C LEU A 103 13.34 1.44 3.41
N SER A 104 13.85 2.49 2.77
CA SER A 104 13.61 3.87 3.24
C SER A 104 12.12 4.20 3.23
N LEU A 105 11.41 3.91 2.15
CA LEU A 105 9.97 4.12 2.04
C LEU A 105 9.18 3.26 3.04
N VAL A 106 9.57 2.00 3.25
CA VAL A 106 8.92 1.13 4.24
C VAL A 106 9.08 1.68 5.67
N ARG A 107 10.24 2.23 6.00
CA ARG A 107 10.45 2.87 7.32
C ARG A 107 9.63 4.14 7.49
N GLU A 108 9.50 4.94 6.45
CA GLU A 108 8.65 6.13 6.43
C GLU A 108 7.17 5.74 6.62
N GLU A 109 6.69 4.72 5.90
CA GLU A 109 5.35 4.16 6.07
C GLU A 109 5.10 3.69 7.51
N ALA A 110 6.05 2.92 8.07
CA ALA A 110 5.94 2.41 9.43
C ALA A 110 5.86 3.55 10.45
N ALA A 111 6.68 4.59 10.30
CA ALA A 111 6.66 5.75 11.19
C ALA A 111 5.33 6.51 11.11
N ALA A 112 4.83 6.79 9.89
CA ALA A 112 3.56 7.49 9.70
C ALA A 112 2.37 6.71 10.29
N LYS A 113 2.34 5.39 10.08
CA LYS A 113 1.29 4.52 10.63
C LYS A 113 1.38 4.39 12.15
N ALA A 114 2.58 4.23 12.70
CA ALA A 114 2.82 4.15 14.14
C ALA A 114 2.29 5.40 14.86
N GLU A 115 2.55 6.59 14.32
CA GLU A 115 2.07 7.85 14.85
C GLU A 115 0.53 7.92 14.89
N VAL A 116 -0.13 7.60 13.78
CA VAL A 116 -1.60 7.70 13.65
C VAL A 116 -2.33 6.63 14.44
N LEU A 117 -1.80 5.41 14.49
CA LEU A 117 -2.46 4.27 15.10
C LEU A 117 -2.05 4.04 16.57
N GLY A 118 -1.04 4.77 17.07
CA GLY A 118 -0.51 4.57 18.43
C GLY A 118 0.17 3.21 18.61
N LEU A 119 0.84 2.71 17.57
CA LEU A 119 1.49 1.41 17.51
C LEU A 119 3.01 1.55 17.49
N GLY A 120 3.73 0.46 17.71
CA GLY A 120 5.16 0.39 17.47
C GLY A 120 5.47 0.28 15.96
N LEU A 121 6.74 0.49 15.59
CA LEU A 121 7.16 0.47 14.19
C LEU A 121 7.00 -0.91 13.51
N TYR A 122 6.83 -1.97 14.29
CA TYR A 122 6.73 -3.37 13.83
C TYR A 122 5.38 -4.03 14.15
N ASP A 123 4.40 -3.27 14.64
CA ASP A 123 3.04 -3.75 14.95
C ASP A 123 2.07 -3.67 13.72
#